data_70dfa7479ca332fa75966de361b2c3ee
#
_entry.id   70dfa7479ca332fa75966de361b2c3ee
#
_cell.length_a   1.000
_cell.length_b   1.000
_cell.length_c   1.000
_cell.angle_alpha   90.00
_cell.angle_beta   90.00
_cell.angle_gamma   90.00
#
_symmetry.space_group_name_H-M   'P 1'
#
loop_
_entity.id
_entity.type
_entity.pdbx_description
1 polymer ?
#
loop_
_entity_poly.entity_id
_entity_poly.type
_entity_poly.pdbx_seq_one_letter_code
_entity_poly.pdbx_strand_id
1 'polypeptide(L)'
;VAKWQAQYMQNPTSEGAAILKREYWRVWGDDDREKCPGPNHLQAWANGDPPACEYVIGSWDCAATANERSHPSAYTLWGVFLAEDPTTGKTLHHAILLQAFKARMEFPELKRRAKEFYDEDRPDTLLIENKSAGMQLIQEFQSMGIPAVSFTGSSRGSRVMSNDKTARANMVADIFASRYVWRPPTRFAEEVVEQCASIGYGDEDDLADSTIQAMLRFREGGLIRTQHDVEEEDGPSRFRRRRMY
;
A
#
# COMPACT_ATOMS: atom_id res chain seq x y z
N VAL A 1 -8.34 26.43 13.45
CA VAL A 1 -9.63 25.78 13.15
C VAL A 1 -9.56 24.30 13.49
N ALA A 2 -8.58 23.53 12.99
CA ALA A 2 -8.46 22.08 13.24
C ALA A 2 -8.32 21.76 14.76
N LYS A 3 -7.52 22.52 15.51
CA LYS A 3 -7.31 22.33 16.95
C LYS A 3 -8.58 22.58 17.77
N TRP A 4 -9.41 23.52 17.34
CA TRP A 4 -10.70 23.82 17.96
C TRP A 4 -11.73 22.71 17.67
N GLN A 5 -11.80 22.22 16.44
CA GLN A 5 -12.64 21.08 16.06
C GLN A 5 -12.27 19.80 16.79
N ALA A 6 -10.96 19.51 16.95
CA ALA A 6 -10.50 18.36 17.69
C ALA A 6 -10.85 18.42 19.18
N GLN A 7 -10.69 19.58 19.82
CA GLN A 7 -10.91 19.73 21.28
C GLN A 7 -12.36 19.95 21.71
N TYR A 8 -13.16 20.64 20.90
CA TYR A 8 -14.51 21.05 21.29
C TYR A 8 -15.64 20.31 20.58
N MET A 9 -15.40 19.85 19.35
CA MET A 9 -16.43 19.14 18.58
C MET A 9 -16.25 17.61 18.63
N GLN A 10 -15.23 17.11 19.38
CA GLN A 10 -14.88 15.69 19.43
C GLN A 10 -14.71 15.06 18.03
N ASN A 11 -14.39 15.89 17.06
CA ASN A 11 -14.09 15.47 15.70
C ASN A 11 -12.58 15.69 15.48
N PRO A 12 -11.73 14.71 15.78
CA PRO A 12 -10.27 14.87 15.73
C PRO A 12 -9.72 15.12 14.34
N THR A 13 -10.55 14.98 13.32
CA THR A 13 -10.16 15.14 11.92
C THR A 13 -11.05 16.14 11.21
N SER A 14 -10.48 17.17 10.64
CA SER A 14 -11.11 17.76 9.48
C SER A 14 -10.95 16.76 8.33
N GLU A 15 -11.98 15.96 8.03
CA GLU A 15 -11.98 15.01 6.89
C GLU A 15 -11.51 15.66 5.59
N GLY A 16 -11.60 16.99 5.49
CA GLY A 16 -11.11 17.77 4.36
C GLY A 16 -9.58 17.89 4.25
N ALA A 17 -8.81 17.57 5.31
CA ALA A 17 -7.35 17.68 5.31
C ALA A 17 -6.63 16.34 5.09
N ALA A 18 -7.34 15.21 5.11
CA ALA A 18 -6.77 13.89 4.88
C ALA A 18 -6.24 13.76 3.45
N ILE A 19 -4.99 13.26 3.30
CA ILE A 19 -4.37 13.02 2.00
C ILE A 19 -5.01 11.79 1.34
N LEU A 20 -5.11 10.68 2.09
CA LEU A 20 -5.72 9.43 1.64
C LEU A 20 -7.09 9.31 2.29
N LYS A 21 -8.11 9.93 1.67
CA LYS A 21 -9.45 10.01 2.26
C LYS A 21 -10.17 8.67 2.23
N ARG A 22 -11.03 8.41 3.25
CA ARG A 22 -11.87 7.22 3.33
C ARG A 22 -12.77 7.03 2.12
N GLU A 23 -13.34 8.09 1.61
CA GLU A 23 -14.25 8.10 0.46
C GLU A 23 -13.60 7.67 -0.87
N TYR A 24 -12.25 7.64 -0.92
CA TYR A 24 -11.51 7.19 -2.10
C TYR A 24 -11.46 5.66 -2.22
N TRP A 25 -11.66 4.94 -1.12
CA TRP A 25 -11.64 3.50 -1.09
C TRP A 25 -12.93 2.90 -1.65
N ARG A 26 -12.81 1.89 -2.48
CA ARG A 26 -13.94 1.07 -2.93
C ARG A 26 -14.03 -0.18 -2.07
N VAL A 27 -15.26 -0.60 -1.79
CA VAL A 27 -15.52 -1.83 -1.03
C VAL A 27 -15.83 -2.94 -2.01
N TRP A 28 -15.13 -4.05 -1.88
CA TRP A 28 -15.39 -5.26 -2.65
C TRP A 28 -16.62 -5.97 -2.09
N GLY A 29 -17.62 -6.20 -2.92
CA GLY A 29 -18.89 -6.81 -2.53
C GLY A 29 -19.39 -7.83 -3.54
N ASP A 30 -20.60 -8.35 -3.29
CA ASP A 30 -21.20 -9.42 -4.13
C ASP A 30 -21.40 -8.98 -5.58
N ASP A 31 -21.79 -7.73 -5.82
CA ASP A 31 -21.98 -7.18 -7.17
C ASP A 31 -20.71 -7.12 -8.00
N ASP A 32 -19.54 -7.06 -7.34
CA ASP A 32 -18.24 -6.98 -8.01
C ASP A 32 -17.70 -8.37 -8.40
N ARG A 33 -18.16 -9.44 -7.75
CA ARG A 33 -17.75 -10.82 -8.01
C ARG A 33 -18.16 -11.31 -9.38
N GLU A 34 -19.35 -10.94 -9.83
CA GLU A 34 -19.84 -11.33 -11.16
C GLU A 34 -18.97 -10.76 -12.29
N LYS A 35 -18.29 -9.62 -12.01
CA LYS A 35 -17.45 -8.94 -12.97
C LYS A 35 -16.01 -9.45 -13.02
N CYS A 36 -15.52 -9.99 -11.91
CA CYS A 36 -14.13 -10.46 -11.78
C CYS A 36 -14.10 -11.78 -11.01
N PRO A 37 -14.14 -12.94 -11.66
CA PRO A 37 -14.01 -14.22 -11.00
C PRO A 37 -12.68 -14.33 -10.24
N GLY A 38 -12.75 -14.69 -8.97
CA GLY A 38 -11.60 -14.73 -8.09
C GLY A 38 -10.62 -15.87 -8.36
N PRO A 39 -9.39 -15.77 -7.87
CA PRO A 39 -8.42 -16.85 -7.91
C PRO A 39 -8.74 -17.91 -6.87
N ASN A 40 -8.37 -19.13 -7.17
CA ASN A 40 -8.67 -20.31 -6.35
C ASN A 40 -7.78 -20.47 -5.10
N HIS A 41 -6.84 -19.58 -4.83
CA HIS A 41 -5.77 -19.80 -3.85
C HIS A 41 -5.73 -18.80 -2.68
N LEU A 42 -6.59 -17.78 -2.66
CA LEU A 42 -6.68 -16.86 -1.55
C LEU A 42 -7.83 -17.22 -0.61
N GLN A 43 -7.68 -16.94 0.68
CA GLN A 43 -8.72 -17.23 1.67
C GLN A 43 -10.04 -16.53 1.33
N ALA A 44 -11.13 -17.26 1.47
CA ALA A 44 -12.46 -16.70 1.29
C ALA A 44 -12.73 -15.59 2.30
N TRP A 45 -13.17 -14.44 1.85
CA TRP A 45 -13.60 -13.35 2.72
C TRP A 45 -15.03 -13.56 3.22
N ALA A 46 -15.41 -12.86 4.30
CA ALA A 46 -16.75 -12.96 4.88
C ALA A 46 -17.87 -12.69 3.85
N ASN A 47 -17.60 -11.82 2.86
CA ASN A 47 -18.51 -11.47 1.77
C ASN A 47 -18.01 -11.98 0.40
N GLY A 48 -17.11 -12.96 0.40
CA GLY A 48 -16.67 -13.69 -0.77
C GLY A 48 -15.21 -13.59 -1.17
N ASP A 49 -14.87 -14.34 -2.22
CA ASP A 49 -13.51 -14.42 -2.70
C ASP A 49 -13.04 -13.10 -3.30
N PRO A 50 -11.75 -12.75 -3.13
CA PRO A 50 -11.16 -11.59 -3.80
C PRO A 50 -11.14 -11.78 -5.31
N PRO A 51 -10.94 -10.70 -6.10
CA PRO A 51 -10.75 -10.82 -7.54
C PRO A 51 -9.51 -11.64 -7.89
N ALA A 52 -9.47 -12.17 -9.12
CA ALA A 52 -8.25 -12.75 -9.67
C ALA A 52 -7.17 -11.65 -9.78
N CYS A 53 -6.09 -11.80 -9.02
CA CYS A 53 -4.98 -10.87 -9.03
C CYS A 53 -3.89 -11.36 -10.00
N GLU A 54 -3.41 -10.48 -10.87
CA GLU A 54 -2.32 -10.76 -11.80
C GLU A 54 -0.96 -10.69 -11.11
N TYR A 55 -0.87 -9.94 -10.01
CA TYR A 55 0.34 -9.77 -9.22
C TYR A 55 0.00 -9.49 -7.76
N VAL A 56 0.73 -10.10 -6.84
CA VAL A 56 0.52 -9.96 -5.39
C VAL A 56 1.80 -9.52 -4.70
N ILE A 57 1.70 -8.48 -3.87
CA ILE A 57 2.81 -7.99 -3.05
C ILE A 57 2.46 -8.13 -1.57
N GLY A 58 3.34 -8.77 -0.79
CA GLY A 58 3.38 -8.61 0.66
C GLY A 58 4.29 -7.45 1.02
N SER A 59 3.83 -6.49 1.81
CA SER A 59 4.60 -5.31 2.22
C SER A 59 4.80 -5.30 3.74
N TRP A 60 6.06 -5.24 4.18
CA TRP A 60 6.44 -5.16 5.60
C TRP A 60 7.06 -3.80 5.95
N ASP A 61 6.49 -3.15 6.95
CA ASP A 61 7.14 -2.08 7.72
C ASP A 61 7.60 -2.67 9.06
N CYS A 62 8.92 -2.74 9.27
CA CYS A 62 9.52 -3.47 10.38
C CYS A 62 10.00 -2.53 11.47
N ALA A 63 9.43 -2.62 12.68
CA ALA A 63 9.92 -1.94 13.85
C ALA A 63 11.31 -2.44 14.29
N ALA A 64 12.09 -1.55 14.89
CA ALA A 64 13.45 -1.88 15.34
C ALA A 64 13.46 -2.81 16.57
N THR A 65 12.48 -2.70 17.46
CA THR A 65 12.39 -3.43 18.74
C THR A 65 10.93 -3.56 19.17
N ALA A 66 10.64 -4.53 20.07
CA ALA A 66 9.31 -4.76 20.64
C ALA A 66 9.01 -3.94 21.91
N ASN A 67 9.80 -2.93 22.26
CA ASN A 67 9.57 -2.12 23.46
C ASN A 67 8.18 -1.46 23.45
N GLU A 68 7.57 -1.26 24.61
CA GLU A 68 6.25 -0.63 24.76
C GLU A 68 6.14 0.75 24.11
N ARG A 69 7.27 1.43 23.95
CA ARG A 69 7.38 2.76 23.30
C ARG A 69 7.71 2.69 21.81
N SER A 70 7.97 1.50 21.25
CA SER A 70 8.25 1.32 19.83
C SER A 70 6.96 1.14 19.04
N HIS A 71 6.99 1.54 17.78
CA HIS A 71 5.93 1.24 16.83
C HIS A 71 5.82 -0.28 16.60
N PRO A 72 4.63 -0.83 16.31
CA PRO A 72 4.50 -2.21 15.89
C PRO A 72 5.13 -2.44 14.51
N SER A 73 5.48 -3.69 14.20
CA SER A 73 5.72 -4.10 12.82
C SER A 73 4.38 -4.34 12.14
N ALA A 74 4.24 -3.88 10.91
CA ALA A 74 3.02 -3.96 10.13
C ALA A 74 3.24 -4.71 8.82
N TYR A 75 2.22 -5.46 8.40
CA TYR A 75 2.15 -6.18 7.14
C TYR A 75 0.84 -5.86 6.44
N THR A 76 0.94 -5.61 5.12
CA THR A 76 -0.22 -5.53 4.24
C THR A 76 0.02 -6.37 3.00
N LEU A 77 -1.00 -7.15 2.60
CA LEU A 77 -0.99 -7.94 1.37
C LEU A 77 -1.88 -7.26 0.34
N TRP A 78 -1.33 -7.05 -0.84
CA TRP A 78 -1.98 -6.31 -1.92
C TRP A 78 -1.97 -7.09 -3.22
N GLY A 79 -3.12 -7.15 -3.90
CA GLY A 79 -3.24 -7.70 -5.23
C GLY A 79 -3.48 -6.61 -6.27
N VAL A 80 -3.00 -6.82 -7.50
CA VAL A 80 -3.34 -6.02 -8.68
C VAL A 80 -4.28 -6.83 -9.56
N PHE A 81 -5.40 -6.23 -9.96
CA PHE A 81 -6.42 -6.86 -10.78
C PHE A 81 -7.04 -5.87 -11.76
N LEU A 82 -7.68 -6.37 -12.79
CA LEU A 82 -8.38 -5.56 -13.79
C LEU A 82 -9.79 -5.18 -13.30
N ALA A 83 -10.09 -3.91 -13.32
CA ALA A 83 -11.42 -3.37 -13.02
C ALA A 83 -11.76 -2.19 -13.91
N GLU A 84 -13.03 -1.85 -13.99
CA GLU A 84 -13.51 -0.69 -14.73
C GLU A 84 -13.19 0.62 -13.99
N ASP A 85 -12.55 1.54 -14.69
CA ASP A 85 -12.32 2.91 -14.22
C ASP A 85 -13.65 3.63 -14.10
N PRO A 86 -14.00 4.18 -12.92
CA PRO A 86 -15.31 4.78 -12.67
C PRO A 86 -15.56 6.06 -13.48
N THR A 87 -14.52 6.68 -14.05
CA THR A 87 -14.63 7.93 -14.80
C THR A 87 -14.70 7.68 -16.31
N THR A 88 -13.90 6.76 -16.83
CA THR A 88 -13.76 6.54 -18.26
C THR A 88 -14.44 5.28 -18.79
N GLY A 89 -14.83 4.37 -17.89
CA GLY A 89 -15.37 3.05 -18.24
C GLY A 89 -14.34 2.10 -18.88
N LYS A 90 -13.05 2.47 -18.90
CA LYS A 90 -11.99 1.60 -19.41
C LYS A 90 -11.56 0.59 -18.35
N THR A 91 -11.22 -0.61 -18.77
CA THR A 91 -10.62 -1.61 -17.90
C THR A 91 -9.16 -1.26 -17.65
N LEU A 92 -8.81 -1.02 -16.39
CA LEU A 92 -7.47 -0.64 -15.93
C LEU A 92 -7.06 -1.50 -14.74
N HIS A 93 -5.78 -1.48 -14.38
CA HIS A 93 -5.29 -2.14 -13.19
C HIS A 93 -5.63 -1.32 -11.93
N HIS A 94 -6.21 -2.02 -10.96
CA HIS A 94 -6.57 -1.51 -9.65
C HIS A 94 -5.84 -2.32 -8.57
N ALA A 95 -5.66 -1.75 -7.38
CA ALA A 95 -5.13 -2.43 -6.21
C ALA A 95 -6.25 -2.89 -5.29
N ILE A 96 -6.10 -4.07 -4.68
CA ILE A 96 -7.00 -4.55 -3.63
C ILE A 96 -6.22 -5.01 -2.41
N LEU A 97 -6.64 -4.55 -1.23
CA LEU A 97 -6.14 -5.04 0.04
C LEU A 97 -6.68 -6.45 0.30
N LEU A 98 -5.80 -7.42 0.46
CA LEU A 98 -6.15 -8.81 0.68
C LEU A 98 -6.05 -9.20 2.16
N GLN A 99 -5.04 -8.69 2.87
CA GLN A 99 -4.79 -8.96 4.28
C GLN A 99 -4.06 -7.78 4.93
N ALA A 100 -4.22 -7.62 6.25
CA ALA A 100 -3.39 -6.72 7.05
C ALA A 100 -3.17 -7.31 8.45
N PHE A 101 -1.99 -7.03 9.00
CA PHE A 101 -1.58 -7.46 10.32
C PHE A 101 -0.64 -6.43 10.94
N LYS A 102 -0.74 -6.21 12.25
CA LYS A 102 0.26 -5.46 13.01
C LYS A 102 0.46 -6.05 14.39
N ALA A 103 1.68 -6.09 14.87
CA ALA A 103 2.01 -6.47 16.23
C ALA A 103 3.39 -5.95 16.64
N ARG A 104 3.57 -5.79 17.97
CA ARG A 104 4.90 -5.59 18.56
C ARG A 104 5.56 -6.94 18.71
N MET A 105 6.70 -7.12 18.06
CA MET A 105 7.41 -8.39 18.02
C MET A 105 8.91 -8.15 18.08
N GLU A 106 9.63 -9.02 18.80
CA GLU A 106 11.08 -9.09 18.66
C GLU A 106 11.47 -9.79 17.35
N PHE A 107 12.71 -9.60 16.89
CA PHE A 107 13.15 -10.09 15.59
C PHE A 107 12.91 -11.59 15.35
N PRO A 108 13.13 -12.51 16.29
CA PRO A 108 12.85 -13.93 16.07
C PRO A 108 11.37 -14.21 15.77
N GLU A 109 10.47 -13.52 16.46
CA GLU A 109 9.04 -13.64 16.26
C GLU A 109 8.61 -12.98 14.92
N LEU A 110 9.15 -11.80 14.60
CA LEU A 110 8.96 -11.14 13.32
C LEU A 110 9.33 -12.06 12.16
N LYS A 111 10.52 -12.68 12.21
CA LYS A 111 11.01 -13.62 11.20
C LYS A 111 10.06 -14.82 11.05
N ARG A 112 9.64 -15.42 12.17
CA ARG A 112 8.70 -16.55 12.17
C ARG A 112 7.38 -16.15 11.52
N ARG A 113 6.81 -15.02 11.94
CA ARG A 113 5.51 -14.56 11.46
C ARG A 113 5.57 -14.16 9.98
N ALA A 114 6.62 -13.45 9.56
CA ALA A 114 6.81 -13.09 8.16
C ALA A 114 6.98 -14.33 7.26
N LYS A 115 7.63 -15.40 7.77
CA LYS A 115 7.74 -16.67 7.06
C LYS A 115 6.38 -17.37 6.94
N GLU A 116 5.57 -17.37 8.01
CA GLU A 116 4.20 -17.92 8.00
C GLU A 116 3.35 -17.23 6.94
N PHE A 117 3.28 -15.89 6.95
CA PHE A 117 2.54 -15.15 5.93
C PHE A 117 3.05 -15.41 4.52
N TYR A 118 4.37 -15.50 4.32
CA TYR A 118 4.89 -15.87 3.01
C TYR A 118 4.43 -17.26 2.56
N ASP A 119 4.43 -18.23 3.46
CA ASP A 119 4.03 -19.61 3.14
C ASP A 119 2.52 -19.74 2.88
N GLU A 120 1.71 -18.93 3.57
CA GLU A 120 0.25 -18.90 3.41
C GLU A 120 -0.18 -18.14 2.15
N ASP A 121 0.33 -16.91 1.99
CA ASP A 121 -0.12 -15.96 0.98
C ASP A 121 0.59 -16.12 -0.37
N ARG A 122 1.82 -16.66 -0.37
CA ARG A 122 2.65 -16.86 -1.56
C ARG A 122 2.72 -15.63 -2.48
N PRO A 123 3.04 -14.44 -1.96
CA PRO A 123 3.13 -13.25 -2.80
C PRO A 123 4.26 -13.39 -3.83
N ASP A 124 4.07 -12.78 -5.01
CA ASP A 124 5.08 -12.72 -6.06
C ASP A 124 6.32 -11.94 -5.60
N THR A 125 6.13 -10.96 -4.74
CA THR A 125 7.21 -10.17 -4.13
C THR A 125 6.90 -9.88 -2.67
N LEU A 126 7.91 -10.03 -1.82
CA LEU A 126 7.89 -9.58 -0.44
C LEU A 126 8.71 -8.28 -0.32
N LEU A 127 8.01 -7.16 -0.20
CA LEU A 127 8.61 -5.84 -0.08
C LEU A 127 8.86 -5.52 1.39
N ILE A 128 10.09 -5.18 1.76
CA ILE A 128 10.48 -4.94 3.15
C ILE A 128 11.22 -3.62 3.26
N GLU A 129 10.81 -2.75 4.18
CA GLU A 129 11.50 -1.48 4.41
C GLU A 129 12.94 -1.73 4.87
N ASN A 130 13.91 -1.08 4.20
CA ASN A 130 15.35 -1.28 4.45
C ASN A 130 15.83 -0.47 5.66
N LYS A 131 15.27 -0.74 6.81
CA LYS A 131 15.66 -0.14 8.10
C LYS A 131 15.79 -1.21 9.17
N SER A 132 16.75 -1.06 10.07
CA SER A 132 16.89 -1.88 11.30
C SER A 132 16.58 -3.37 11.10
N ALA A 133 15.51 -3.89 11.71
CA ALA A 133 15.09 -5.29 11.62
C ALA A 133 14.74 -5.71 10.18
N GLY A 134 14.28 -4.80 9.33
CA GLY A 134 13.96 -5.08 7.93
C GLY A 134 15.19 -5.50 7.12
N MET A 135 16.35 -4.88 7.32
CA MET A 135 17.59 -5.28 6.65
C MET A 135 17.99 -6.72 6.99
N GLN A 136 17.89 -7.08 8.26
CA GLN A 136 18.18 -8.43 8.70
C GLN A 136 17.19 -9.44 8.13
N LEU A 137 15.89 -9.10 8.13
CA LEU A 137 14.84 -9.95 7.57
C LEU A 137 15.03 -10.19 6.06
N ILE A 138 15.41 -9.17 5.30
CA ILE A 138 15.74 -9.30 3.86
C ILE A 138 16.86 -10.31 3.65
N GLN A 139 17.97 -10.17 4.38
CA GLN A 139 19.13 -11.07 4.24
C GLN A 139 18.76 -12.52 4.55
N GLU A 140 18.04 -12.74 5.64
CA GLU A 140 17.57 -14.06 6.05
C GLU A 140 16.66 -14.70 4.98
N PHE A 141 15.69 -13.93 4.46
CA PHE A 141 14.74 -14.43 3.47
C PHE A 141 15.39 -14.70 2.12
N GLN A 142 16.30 -13.84 1.67
CA GLN A 142 17.07 -14.09 0.45
C GLN A 142 17.92 -15.35 0.56
N SER A 143 18.50 -15.61 1.75
CA SER A 143 19.26 -16.86 2.00
C SER A 143 18.38 -18.13 1.93
N MET A 144 17.08 -17.99 2.18
CA MET A 144 16.07 -19.07 2.07
C MET A 144 15.46 -19.19 0.67
N GLY A 145 15.89 -18.35 -0.29
CA GLY A 145 15.29 -18.31 -1.64
C GLY A 145 13.91 -17.62 -1.70
N ILE A 146 13.52 -16.88 -0.66
CA ILE A 146 12.29 -16.11 -0.65
C ILE A 146 12.51 -14.79 -1.42
N PRO A 147 11.57 -14.36 -2.31
CA PRO A 147 11.73 -13.16 -3.14
C PRO A 147 11.55 -11.86 -2.35
N ALA A 148 12.39 -11.66 -1.34
CA ALA A 148 12.40 -10.45 -0.52
C ALA A 148 13.16 -9.33 -1.24
N VAL A 149 12.51 -8.19 -1.41
CA VAL A 149 13.02 -6.98 -2.07
C VAL A 149 13.07 -5.83 -1.08
N SER A 150 14.20 -5.14 -1.08
CA SER A 150 14.41 -3.96 -0.25
C SER A 150 13.60 -2.77 -0.78
N PHE A 151 12.85 -2.12 0.10
CA PHE A 151 12.25 -0.81 -0.14
C PHE A 151 13.09 0.28 0.55
N THR A 152 13.57 1.24 -0.22
CA THR A 152 14.43 2.33 0.27
C THR A 152 13.76 3.70 0.26
N GLY A 153 12.45 3.75 -0.03
CA GLY A 153 11.70 5.02 -0.11
C GLY A 153 12.05 5.88 -1.33
N SER A 154 12.88 5.36 -2.23
CA SER A 154 13.34 6.08 -3.43
C SER A 154 13.07 5.26 -4.67
N SER A 155 12.34 5.82 -5.62
CA SER A 155 12.30 5.30 -6.99
C SER A 155 13.62 5.57 -7.72
N ARG A 156 14.00 4.65 -8.61
CA ARG A 156 15.13 4.84 -9.53
C ARG A 156 14.91 6.11 -10.35
N GLY A 157 15.60 7.18 -10.00
CA GLY A 157 15.57 8.45 -10.72
C GLY A 157 14.86 9.62 -10.01
N SER A 158 14.12 9.40 -8.94
CA SER A 158 13.59 10.48 -8.12
C SER A 158 14.65 10.98 -7.14
N ARG A 159 14.99 12.26 -7.21
CA ARG A 159 15.89 12.94 -6.28
C ARG A 159 15.27 13.22 -4.89
N VAL A 160 14.06 12.78 -4.67
CA VAL A 160 13.33 13.04 -3.43
C VAL A 160 13.33 11.77 -2.58
N MET A 161 14.41 11.56 -1.84
CA MET A 161 14.38 10.72 -0.65
C MET A 161 13.65 11.52 0.43
N SER A 162 12.34 11.47 0.46
CA SER A 162 11.61 12.06 1.56
C SER A 162 11.44 11.02 2.66
N ASN A 163 12.10 11.25 3.80
CA ASN A 163 11.74 10.59 5.05
C ASN A 163 10.39 11.10 5.59
N ASP A 164 9.79 12.06 4.90
CA ASP A 164 8.52 12.66 5.24
C ASP A 164 7.38 11.74 4.75
N LYS A 165 6.66 11.17 5.70
CA LYS A 165 5.48 10.31 5.46
C LYS A 165 4.41 11.03 4.64
N THR A 166 4.20 12.31 4.92
CA THR A 166 3.25 13.17 4.19
C THR A 166 3.63 13.29 2.72
N ALA A 167 4.92 13.48 2.43
CA ALA A 167 5.40 13.55 1.06
C ALA A 167 5.21 12.21 0.32
N ARG A 168 5.51 11.08 0.98
CA ARG A 168 5.27 9.74 0.41
C ARG A 168 3.79 9.48 0.15
N ALA A 169 2.91 9.87 1.09
CA ALA A 169 1.46 9.75 0.91
C ALA A 169 0.96 10.58 -0.29
N ASN A 170 1.47 11.79 -0.48
CA ASN A 170 1.13 12.64 -1.62
C ASN A 170 1.56 12.02 -2.97
N MET A 171 2.65 11.23 -3.00
CA MET A 171 3.10 10.55 -4.23
C MET A 171 2.14 9.46 -4.71
N VAL A 172 1.24 8.98 -3.87
CA VAL A 172 0.25 7.94 -4.21
C VAL A 172 -1.19 8.43 -4.11
N ALA A 173 -1.40 9.68 -3.70
CA ALA A 173 -2.72 10.25 -3.43
C ALA A 173 -3.66 10.20 -4.64
N ASP A 174 -3.14 10.35 -5.84
CA ASP A 174 -3.90 10.29 -7.10
C ASP A 174 -4.41 8.88 -7.41
N ILE A 175 -3.68 7.80 -7.04
CA ILE A 175 -4.17 6.41 -7.14
C ILE A 175 -5.46 6.26 -6.31
N PHE A 176 -5.46 6.80 -5.08
CA PHE A 176 -6.63 6.78 -4.21
C PHE A 176 -7.74 7.69 -4.72
N ALA A 177 -7.42 8.93 -5.09
CA ALA A 177 -8.38 9.90 -5.61
C ALA A 177 -9.08 9.41 -6.89
N SER A 178 -8.39 8.66 -7.74
CA SER A 178 -8.95 7.99 -8.92
C SER A 178 -9.82 6.78 -8.55
N ARG A 179 -9.93 6.42 -7.26
CA ARG A 179 -10.71 5.28 -6.76
C ARG A 179 -10.23 3.93 -7.31
N TYR A 180 -8.92 3.79 -7.48
CA TYR A 180 -8.30 2.53 -7.94
C TYR A 180 -7.92 1.60 -6.78
N VAL A 181 -8.21 1.98 -5.53
CA VAL A 181 -7.89 1.21 -4.34
C VAL A 181 -9.16 0.59 -3.75
N TRP A 182 -9.11 -0.73 -3.58
CA TRP A 182 -10.20 -1.53 -3.06
C TRP A 182 -9.85 -2.20 -1.75
N ARG A 183 -10.87 -2.55 -0.98
CA ARG A 183 -10.76 -3.27 0.27
C ARG A 183 -11.91 -4.24 0.50
N PRO A 184 -11.73 -5.31 1.27
CA PRO A 184 -12.84 -6.12 1.76
C PRO A 184 -13.60 -5.38 2.88
N PRO A 185 -14.86 -5.75 3.14
CA PRO A 185 -15.65 -5.23 4.26
C PRO A 185 -15.28 -5.95 5.57
N THR A 186 -14.02 -5.87 5.97
CA THR A 186 -13.45 -6.55 7.15
C THR A 186 -12.89 -5.55 8.15
N ARG A 187 -12.77 -5.99 9.42
CA ARG A 187 -12.22 -5.15 10.48
C ARG A 187 -10.78 -4.73 10.21
N PHE A 188 -9.94 -5.63 9.70
CA PHE A 188 -8.54 -5.28 9.41
C PHE A 188 -8.44 -4.21 8.32
N ALA A 189 -9.35 -4.25 7.33
CA ALA A 189 -9.37 -3.27 6.26
C ALA A 189 -9.83 -1.88 6.76
N GLU A 190 -10.79 -1.84 7.67
CA GLU A 190 -11.19 -0.58 8.32
C GLU A 190 -10.00 0.03 9.08
N GLU A 191 -9.20 -0.77 9.77
CA GLU A 191 -8.02 -0.29 10.49
C GLU A 191 -6.97 0.32 9.55
N VAL A 192 -6.73 -0.30 8.38
CA VAL A 192 -5.85 0.27 7.34
C VAL A 192 -6.38 1.61 6.84
N VAL A 193 -7.69 1.69 6.55
CA VAL A 193 -8.33 2.94 6.09
C VAL A 193 -8.21 4.05 7.12
N GLU A 194 -8.41 3.73 8.42
CA GLU A 194 -8.26 4.70 9.52
C GLU A 194 -6.85 5.28 9.58
N GLN A 195 -5.83 4.42 9.55
CA GLN A 195 -4.46 4.88 9.60
C GLN A 195 -4.09 5.69 8.35
N CYS A 196 -4.51 5.26 7.16
CA CYS A 196 -4.29 6.02 5.93
C CYS A 196 -4.96 7.40 5.97
N ALA A 197 -6.18 7.49 6.50
CA ALA A 197 -6.90 8.76 6.61
C ALA A 197 -6.30 9.70 7.67
N SER A 198 -5.56 9.17 8.65
CA SER A 198 -4.95 9.92 9.74
C SER A 198 -3.48 10.30 9.52
N ILE A 199 -2.90 10.03 8.35
CA ILE A 199 -1.50 10.35 8.03
C ILE A 199 -1.20 11.83 8.31
N GLY A 200 -0.13 12.07 9.07
CA GLY A 200 0.37 13.40 9.43
C GLY A 200 -0.20 13.99 10.73
N TYR A 201 -1.20 13.34 11.36
CA TYR A 201 -1.76 13.78 12.64
C TYR A 201 -2.18 12.64 13.58
N GLY A 202 -2.21 11.39 13.12
CA GLY A 202 -2.46 10.20 13.93
C GLY A 202 -1.22 9.73 14.67
N ASP A 203 -1.42 9.01 15.77
CA ASP A 203 -0.34 8.42 16.58
C ASP A 203 0.14 7.08 16.01
N GLU A 204 -0.70 6.40 15.23
CA GLU A 204 -0.41 5.10 14.61
C GLU A 204 -0.51 5.23 13.09
N ASP A 205 0.55 4.83 12.39
CA ASP A 205 0.65 4.94 10.93
C ASP A 205 1.38 3.75 10.27
N ASP A 206 1.69 2.70 11.03
CA ASP A 206 2.49 1.56 10.56
C ASP A 206 1.83 0.81 9.39
N LEU A 207 0.50 0.58 9.45
CA LEU A 207 -0.26 0.00 8.33
C LEU A 207 -0.34 0.95 7.13
N ALA A 208 -0.40 2.26 7.38
CA ALA A 208 -0.38 3.25 6.31
C ALA A 208 0.98 3.30 5.62
N ASP A 209 2.09 3.24 6.36
CA ASP A 209 3.45 3.18 5.80
C ASP A 209 3.62 1.94 4.93
N SER A 210 3.22 0.77 5.42
CA SER A 210 3.21 -0.48 4.65
C SER A 210 2.35 -0.39 3.37
N THR A 211 1.18 0.26 3.45
CA THR A 211 0.28 0.51 2.30
C THR A 211 0.93 1.41 1.26
N ILE A 212 1.48 2.55 1.69
CA ILE A 212 2.15 3.51 0.79
C ILE A 212 3.33 2.86 0.07
N GLN A 213 4.10 2.03 0.79
CA GLN A 213 5.18 1.24 0.23
C GLN A 213 4.71 0.37 -0.95
N ALA A 214 3.61 -0.39 -0.76
CA ALA A 214 3.04 -1.22 -1.81
C ALA A 214 2.55 -0.39 -3.00
N MET A 215 1.84 0.73 -2.77
CA MET A 215 1.34 1.60 -3.83
C MET A 215 2.47 2.25 -4.64
N LEU A 216 3.53 2.71 -3.98
CA LEU A 216 4.72 3.23 -4.65
C LEU A 216 5.36 2.15 -5.53
N ARG A 217 5.47 0.92 -5.03
CA ARG A 217 6.02 -0.20 -5.80
C ARG A 217 5.17 -0.52 -7.03
N PHE A 218 3.84 -0.50 -6.92
CA PHE A 218 2.94 -0.71 -8.05
C PHE A 218 3.10 0.38 -9.12
N ARG A 219 3.21 1.65 -8.71
CA ARG A 219 3.46 2.77 -9.62
C ARG A 219 4.81 2.64 -10.32
N GLU A 220 5.89 2.41 -9.57
CA GLU A 220 7.24 2.26 -10.10
C GLU A 220 7.39 1.07 -11.07
N GLY A 221 6.68 -0.01 -10.80
CA GLY A 221 6.60 -1.19 -11.66
C GLY A 221 5.70 -1.00 -12.91
N GLY A 222 5.01 0.16 -13.02
CA GLY A 222 4.07 0.41 -14.09
C GLY A 222 2.80 -0.45 -14.04
N LEU A 223 2.56 -1.13 -12.89
CA LEU A 223 1.39 -1.99 -12.69
C LEU A 223 0.12 -1.17 -12.48
N ILE A 224 0.21 -0.03 -11.79
CA ILE A 224 -0.91 0.89 -11.64
C ILE A 224 -0.50 2.22 -12.26
N ARG A 225 -1.29 2.68 -13.23
CA ARG A 225 -1.11 3.97 -13.90
C ARG A 225 -2.40 4.75 -13.85
N THR A 226 -2.32 5.97 -13.35
CA THR A 226 -3.43 6.92 -13.40
C THR A 226 -3.46 7.64 -14.75
N GLN A 227 -4.54 8.33 -15.04
CA GLN A 227 -4.61 9.18 -16.25
C GLN A 227 -3.49 10.23 -16.27
N HIS A 228 -3.12 10.74 -15.10
CA HIS A 228 -2.02 11.70 -14.98
C HIS A 228 -0.67 11.09 -15.41
N ASP A 229 -0.40 9.84 -15.05
CA ASP A 229 0.82 9.13 -15.45
C ASP A 229 0.89 8.96 -16.99
N VAL A 230 -0.25 8.70 -17.62
CA VAL A 230 -0.34 8.56 -19.09
C VAL A 230 -0.16 9.91 -19.79
N GLU A 231 -0.76 10.97 -19.29
CA GLU A 231 -0.64 12.33 -19.86
C GLU A 231 0.79 12.89 -19.73
N GLU A 232 1.51 12.55 -18.67
CA GLU A 232 2.93 12.93 -18.52
C GLU A 232 3.84 12.22 -19.54
N GLU A 233 3.55 10.95 -19.88
CA GLU A 233 4.32 10.21 -20.91
C GLU A 233 4.02 10.70 -22.34
N ASP A 234 2.77 11.02 -22.64
CA ASP A 234 2.33 11.50 -23.95
C ASP A 234 2.57 13.01 -24.17
N GLY A 235 2.90 13.74 -23.12
CA GLY A 235 3.22 15.16 -23.16
C GLY A 235 4.41 15.43 -24.08
N PRO A 236 4.43 16.58 -24.83
CA PRO A 236 5.50 16.91 -25.75
C PRO A 236 6.84 16.92 -24.99
N SER A 237 7.73 16.01 -25.35
CA SER A 237 9.05 15.85 -24.75
C SER A 237 9.85 17.16 -24.86
N ARG A 238 9.83 17.97 -23.79
CA ARG A 238 10.48 19.29 -23.76
C ARG A 238 12.00 19.26 -23.84
N PHE A 239 12.64 18.08 -24.03
CA PHE A 239 14.10 17.96 -24.16
C PHE A 239 14.56 16.88 -25.14
N ARG A 240 14.16 16.95 -26.44
CA ARG A 240 15.08 16.50 -27.48
C ARG A 240 15.98 17.68 -27.89
N ARG A 241 16.99 17.97 -27.09
CA ARG A 241 18.15 18.70 -27.61
C ARG A 241 18.84 17.79 -28.64
N ARG A 242 18.57 18.00 -29.92
CA ARG A 242 19.46 17.57 -30.99
C ARG A 242 20.86 18.05 -30.64
N ARG A 243 21.76 17.15 -30.32
CA ARG A 243 23.18 17.40 -30.58
C ARG A 243 23.35 17.30 -32.07
N MET A 244 23.42 18.47 -32.75
CA MET A 244 24.11 18.59 -34.02
C MET A 244 25.59 18.71 -33.72
N TYR A 245 26.38 17.94 -34.49
CA TYR A 245 27.82 17.84 -34.62
C TYR A 245 28.56 17.01 -33.61
#